data_577b064f8ae18154ff08d4fb97e16e4c
#
_entry.id   577b064f8ae18154ff08d4fb97e16e4c
#
_cell.length_a   1.000
_cell.length_b   1.000
_cell.length_c   1.000
_cell.angle_alpha   90.00
_cell.angle_beta   90.00
_cell.angle_gamma   90.00
#
_symmetry.space_group_name_H-M   'P 1'
#
loop_
_entity.id
_entity.type
_entity.pdbx_description
1 polymer ?
#
loop_
_entity_poly.entity_id
_entity_poly.type
_entity_poly.pdbx_seq_one_letter_code
_entity_poly.pdbx_strand_id
1 'polypeptide(L)'
;MGLFSRQPKQTSAASATEPGATPAPPTPAASADTGSPLVVNTHVQAALLAWGASKNAQTMNDVLRQCAAGELLIDIGGSQFADISKGLQPGDSLGVGQIVDNAGKRLLLVFTSNEALRAYRPDTAPMSLAQPASGVMKQALNDFEGVAIDPADPNTCIIYNREIQLGLSEEPSINEALKTALFENRADDEIRELAASAPLLFIGVVEVRNEAGEIVGGKLPTVQTRAGELCSLAFTSPAEVWAFDPTLSARPTGLDDVIEGAKSVGNVGVMLNPIGPWAVLHV
;
A
#
# COMPACT_ATOMS: atom_id res chain seq x y z
N MET A 1 -15.49 -19.57 12.68
CA MET A 1 -14.98 -20.90 12.27
C MET A 1 -13.58 -20.70 11.72
N GLY A 2 -12.56 -21.26 12.39
CA GLY A 2 -11.16 -20.98 12.09
C GLY A 2 -10.72 -21.44 10.70
N LEU A 3 -10.26 -20.48 9.90
CA LEU A 3 -9.83 -20.65 8.51
C LEU A 3 -8.33 -20.99 8.34
N PHE A 4 -7.56 -21.14 9.43
CA PHE A 4 -6.11 -21.25 9.34
C PHE A 4 -5.53 -22.35 10.23
N SER A 5 -4.69 -23.18 9.64
CA SER A 5 -3.87 -24.19 10.34
C SER A 5 -2.45 -23.65 10.53
N ARG A 6 -1.94 -23.66 11.77
CA ARG A 6 -0.58 -23.20 12.13
C ARG A 6 0.43 -24.31 11.86
N GLN A 7 1.42 -24.07 11.00
CA GLN A 7 2.67 -24.81 10.99
C GLN A 7 3.86 -23.87 10.81
N PRO A 8 4.81 -23.81 11.72
CA PRO A 8 6.09 -23.16 11.51
C PRO A 8 7.00 -24.07 10.68
N LYS A 9 7.45 -23.64 9.52
CA LYS A 9 8.53 -24.30 8.77
C LYS A 9 9.69 -23.33 8.59
N GLN A 10 10.84 -23.73 9.12
CA GLN A 10 12.15 -23.10 8.88
C GLN A 10 12.54 -23.29 7.43
N THR A 11 12.91 -22.20 6.74
CA THR A 11 13.61 -22.26 5.46
C THR A 11 15.08 -21.95 5.66
N SER A 12 15.91 -22.86 5.21
CA SER A 12 17.37 -22.85 5.23
C SER A 12 17.91 -21.77 4.31
N ALA A 13 18.92 -21.02 4.79
CA ALA A 13 19.63 -20.00 4.05
C ALA A 13 20.41 -20.60 2.86
N ALA A 14 20.25 -20.00 1.68
CA ALA A 14 21.11 -20.23 0.55
C ALA A 14 22.24 -19.18 0.57
N SER A 15 23.49 -19.64 0.61
CA SER A 15 24.70 -18.80 0.41
C SER A 15 24.75 -18.31 -1.04
N ALA A 16 24.74 -17.01 -1.24
CA ALA A 16 25.01 -16.37 -2.53
C ALA A 16 26.30 -15.56 -2.45
N THR A 17 27.16 -15.77 -3.43
CA THR A 17 28.46 -15.16 -3.69
C THR A 17 28.27 -13.74 -4.19
N GLU A 18 29.06 -12.78 -3.65
CA GLU A 18 29.09 -11.36 -4.06
C GLU A 18 29.44 -11.15 -5.54
N PRO A 19 28.86 -10.12 -6.17
CA PRO A 19 29.68 -8.97 -6.59
C PRO A 19 28.98 -7.60 -6.53
N GLY A 20 29.74 -6.57 -6.16
CA GLY A 20 29.50 -5.17 -6.53
C GLY A 20 28.68 -4.36 -5.54
N ALA A 21 29.33 -3.45 -4.81
CA ALA A 21 28.76 -2.52 -3.85
C ALA A 21 27.72 -1.58 -4.48
N THR A 22 26.45 -1.86 -4.19
CA THR A 22 25.34 -0.90 -4.30
C THR A 22 25.17 -0.24 -2.93
N PRO A 23 24.84 1.05 -2.81
CA PRO A 23 24.62 1.68 -1.51
C PRO A 23 23.53 0.93 -0.75
N ALA A 24 23.85 0.59 0.50
CA ALA A 24 22.95 -0.15 1.38
C ALA A 24 21.63 0.60 1.57
N PRO A 25 20.49 -0.10 1.53
CA PRO A 25 19.22 0.47 1.93
C PRO A 25 19.28 0.89 3.42
N PRO A 26 18.49 1.88 3.86
CA PRO A 26 18.47 2.31 5.25
C PRO A 26 18.17 1.11 6.16
N THR A 27 18.97 0.94 7.18
CA THR A 27 18.85 -0.14 8.17
C THR A 27 17.53 0.00 8.91
N PRO A 28 16.63 -1.00 8.84
CA PRO A 28 15.37 -0.94 9.60
C PRO A 28 15.68 -0.99 11.10
N ALA A 29 15.07 -0.05 11.85
CA ALA A 29 15.18 -0.03 13.31
C ALA A 29 14.34 -1.17 13.90
N ALA A 30 14.97 -2.14 14.55
CA ALA A 30 14.28 -3.15 15.34
C ALA A 30 13.83 -2.51 16.65
N SER A 31 12.53 -2.30 16.84
CA SER A 31 11.94 -1.78 18.07
C SER A 31 11.66 -2.93 19.03
N ALA A 32 12.58 -3.23 19.96
CA ALA A 32 12.20 -3.83 21.22
C ALA A 32 11.41 -2.78 22.03
N ASP A 33 10.35 -3.18 22.72
CA ASP A 33 9.37 -2.34 23.45
C ASP A 33 10.01 -1.50 24.57
N THR A 34 10.86 -0.54 24.21
CA THR A 34 11.48 0.44 25.07
C THR A 34 11.22 1.85 24.53
N GLY A 35 9.97 2.32 24.68
CA GLY A 35 9.65 3.75 24.56
C GLY A 35 9.71 4.38 23.16
N SER A 36 9.88 3.64 22.09
CA SER A 36 9.70 4.15 20.72
C SER A 36 8.21 4.41 20.45
N PRO A 37 7.85 5.44 19.69
CA PRO A 37 6.45 5.70 19.35
C PRO A 37 5.86 4.43 18.70
N LEU A 38 4.74 3.97 19.27
CA LEU A 38 4.04 2.80 18.76
C LEU A 38 3.60 3.09 17.33
N VAL A 39 4.05 2.29 16.38
CA VAL A 39 3.54 2.35 15.00
C VAL A 39 2.07 2.01 15.02
N VAL A 40 1.24 2.91 14.51
CA VAL A 40 -0.19 2.69 14.30
C VAL A 40 -0.57 3.27 12.93
N ASN A 41 -0.93 2.40 12.00
CA ASN A 41 -1.43 2.83 10.69
C ASN A 41 -2.96 3.02 10.76
N THR A 42 -3.40 4.20 11.22
CA THR A 42 -4.82 4.51 11.42
C THR A 42 -5.61 4.53 10.12
N HIS A 43 -4.98 4.80 8.98
CA HIS A 43 -5.64 4.81 7.67
C HIS A 43 -5.99 3.41 7.22
N VAL A 44 -5.04 2.46 7.33
CA VAL A 44 -5.33 1.04 7.05
C VAL A 44 -6.38 0.50 8.02
N GLN A 45 -6.31 0.85 9.31
CA GLN A 45 -7.34 0.45 10.28
C GLN A 45 -8.73 0.95 9.89
N ALA A 46 -8.86 2.22 9.49
CA ALA A 46 -10.15 2.77 9.03
C ALA A 46 -10.68 2.05 7.79
N ALA A 47 -9.79 1.75 6.83
CA ALA A 47 -10.16 0.99 5.64
C ALA A 47 -10.58 -0.47 5.96
N LEU A 48 -9.91 -1.12 6.92
CA LEU A 48 -10.31 -2.45 7.41
C LEU A 48 -11.69 -2.45 8.05
N LEU A 49 -12.06 -1.40 8.79
CA LEU A 49 -13.42 -1.26 9.33
C LEU A 49 -14.46 -1.15 8.21
N ALA A 50 -14.17 -0.36 7.17
CA ALA A 50 -15.05 -0.25 6.00
C ALA A 50 -15.16 -1.59 5.24
N TRP A 51 -14.05 -2.29 5.07
CA TRP A 51 -14.01 -3.66 4.51
C TRP A 51 -14.84 -4.64 5.33
N GLY A 52 -14.72 -4.63 6.66
CA GLY A 52 -15.51 -5.49 7.55
C GLY A 52 -17.02 -5.25 7.45
N ALA A 53 -17.40 -3.98 7.27
CA ALA A 53 -18.80 -3.59 7.12
C ALA A 53 -19.39 -3.99 5.75
N SER A 54 -18.59 -3.98 4.68
CA SER A 54 -19.05 -4.28 3.31
C SER A 54 -17.90 -4.83 2.47
N LYS A 55 -17.78 -6.15 2.40
CA LYS A 55 -16.72 -6.85 1.64
C LYS A 55 -17.03 -6.82 0.15
N ASN A 56 -16.40 -5.90 -0.57
CA ASN A 56 -16.52 -5.75 -2.02
C ASN A 56 -15.21 -5.23 -2.64
N ALA A 57 -15.13 -5.16 -3.96
CA ALA A 57 -13.93 -4.72 -4.67
C ALA A 57 -13.50 -3.30 -4.30
N GLN A 58 -14.45 -2.38 -4.08
CA GLN A 58 -14.15 -1.00 -3.73
C GLN A 58 -13.48 -0.88 -2.37
N THR A 59 -14.05 -1.51 -1.34
CA THR A 59 -13.48 -1.49 0.01
C THR A 59 -12.17 -2.26 0.11
N MET A 60 -11.99 -3.33 -0.69
CA MET A 60 -10.69 -4.00 -0.81
C MET A 60 -9.62 -3.08 -1.43
N ASN A 61 -9.98 -2.36 -2.50
CA ASN A 61 -9.07 -1.38 -3.10
C ASN A 61 -8.78 -0.21 -2.14
N ASP A 62 -9.73 0.15 -1.27
CA ASP A 62 -9.50 1.14 -0.21
C ASP A 62 -8.44 0.64 0.79
N VAL A 63 -8.51 -0.59 1.26
CA VAL A 63 -7.44 -1.18 2.09
C VAL A 63 -6.11 -1.16 1.34
N LEU A 64 -6.10 -1.64 0.09
CA LEU A 64 -4.88 -1.76 -0.70
C LEU A 64 -4.18 -0.42 -0.93
N ARG A 65 -4.93 0.64 -1.32
CA ARG A 65 -4.35 1.97 -1.54
C ARG A 65 -3.76 2.58 -0.26
N GLN A 66 -4.35 2.30 0.91
CA GLN A 66 -3.81 2.75 2.19
C GLN A 66 -2.53 1.99 2.58
N CYS A 67 -2.36 0.74 2.11
CA CYS A 67 -1.13 -0.02 2.28
C CYS A 67 0.04 0.46 1.39
N ALA A 68 -0.12 1.54 0.65
CA ALA A 68 0.94 2.12 -0.16
C ALA A 68 1.65 3.31 0.52
N ALA A 69 1.21 3.73 1.72
CA ALA A 69 1.82 4.81 2.50
C ALA A 69 1.85 4.47 3.99
N GLY A 70 2.68 5.21 4.75
CA GLY A 70 2.89 4.97 6.15
C GLY A 70 3.69 3.70 6.43
N GLU A 71 3.61 3.20 7.66
CA GLU A 71 4.33 2.02 8.13
C GLU A 71 3.37 0.87 8.46
N LEU A 72 3.84 -0.34 8.25
CA LEU A 72 3.22 -1.58 8.70
C LEU A 72 4.22 -2.41 9.49
N LEU A 73 3.71 -3.26 10.36
CA LEU A 73 4.52 -4.18 11.16
C LEU A 73 4.50 -5.57 10.53
N ILE A 74 5.67 -6.20 10.47
CA ILE A 74 5.79 -7.64 10.21
C ILE A 74 6.20 -8.35 11.49
N ASP A 75 5.64 -9.54 11.72
CA ASP A 75 6.02 -10.39 12.84
C ASP A 75 7.39 -11.02 12.57
N ILE A 76 8.34 -10.77 13.45
CA ILE A 76 9.67 -11.34 13.41
C ILE A 76 9.96 -12.28 14.60
N GLY A 77 8.93 -12.73 15.30
CA GLY A 77 9.06 -13.62 16.48
C GLY A 77 9.71 -14.99 16.19
N GLY A 78 9.89 -15.35 14.92
CA GLY A 78 10.65 -16.54 14.49
C GLY A 78 12.14 -16.29 14.23
N SER A 79 12.62 -15.07 14.44
CA SER A 79 14.01 -14.69 14.20
C SER A 79 14.96 -15.19 15.29
N GLN A 80 16.21 -15.36 14.92
CA GLN A 80 17.29 -15.70 15.85
C GLN A 80 18.36 -14.59 15.78
N PHE A 81 18.49 -13.85 16.86
CA PHE A 81 19.47 -12.77 17.01
C PHE A 81 20.49 -13.14 18.07
N ALA A 82 21.77 -12.94 17.78
CA ALA A 82 22.83 -13.06 18.79
C ALA A 82 22.70 -11.97 19.87
N ASP A 83 22.34 -10.74 19.44
CA ASP A 83 22.08 -9.59 20.32
C ASP A 83 21.19 -8.59 19.59
N ILE A 84 19.89 -8.61 19.90
CA ILE A 84 18.90 -7.73 19.24
C ILE A 84 19.18 -6.24 19.45
N SER A 85 19.87 -5.87 20.54
CA SER A 85 20.19 -4.46 20.83
C SER A 85 21.21 -3.85 19.84
N LYS A 86 21.92 -4.71 19.10
CA LYS A 86 22.91 -4.31 18.10
C LYS A 86 22.35 -4.31 16.67
N GLY A 87 21.07 -4.57 16.51
CA GLY A 87 20.45 -4.78 15.19
C GLY A 87 20.93 -6.09 14.54
N LEU A 88 20.60 -6.27 13.27
CA LEU A 88 20.99 -7.46 12.49
C LEU A 88 22.53 -7.56 12.36
N GLN A 89 23.09 -8.68 12.81
CA GLN A 89 24.50 -8.99 12.77
C GLN A 89 24.78 -10.15 11.79
N PRO A 90 26.00 -10.26 11.25
CA PRO A 90 26.38 -11.42 10.45
C PRO A 90 26.19 -12.72 11.26
N GLY A 91 25.39 -13.64 10.72
CA GLY A 91 25.02 -14.91 11.38
C GLY A 91 23.64 -14.91 12.03
N ASP A 92 22.99 -13.77 12.15
CA ASP A 92 21.58 -13.69 12.55
C ASP A 92 20.67 -14.21 11.43
N SER A 93 19.51 -14.75 11.81
CA SER A 93 18.47 -15.13 10.87
C SER A 93 17.19 -14.33 11.14
N LEU A 94 16.68 -13.70 10.11
CA LEU A 94 15.39 -13.01 10.14
C LEU A 94 14.28 -13.95 9.68
N GLY A 95 13.46 -14.41 10.62
CA GLY A 95 12.27 -15.21 10.34
C GLY A 95 11.03 -14.33 10.35
N VAL A 96 10.33 -14.20 9.22
CA VAL A 96 9.09 -13.45 9.13
C VAL A 96 7.86 -14.34 9.33
N GLY A 97 6.85 -13.80 10.02
CA GLY A 97 5.60 -14.49 10.26
C GLY A 97 4.82 -14.71 8.97
N GLN A 98 4.31 -15.93 8.79
CA GLN A 98 3.48 -16.31 7.65
C GLN A 98 2.36 -17.25 8.05
N ILE A 99 1.31 -17.28 7.26
CA ILE A 99 0.24 -18.29 7.33
C ILE A 99 0.05 -18.95 5.98
N VAL A 100 -0.58 -20.12 5.99
CA VAL A 100 -1.01 -20.80 4.77
C VAL A 100 -2.53 -20.79 4.74
N ASP A 101 -3.11 -20.32 3.65
CA ASP A 101 -4.55 -20.34 3.45
C ASP A 101 -5.07 -21.74 3.09
N ASN A 102 -6.39 -21.89 2.95
CA ASN A 102 -7.02 -23.15 2.60
C ASN A 102 -6.66 -23.68 1.19
N ALA A 103 -6.13 -22.81 0.32
CA ALA A 103 -5.65 -23.18 -1.01
C ALA A 103 -4.15 -23.52 -1.04
N GLY A 104 -3.49 -23.52 0.12
CA GLY A 104 -2.05 -23.80 0.26
C GLY A 104 -1.15 -22.59 -0.07
N LYS A 105 -1.71 -21.39 -0.24
CA LYS A 105 -0.94 -20.17 -0.53
C LYS A 105 -0.33 -19.61 0.74
N ARG A 106 0.95 -19.25 0.67
CA ARG A 106 1.68 -18.61 1.77
C ARG A 106 1.44 -17.11 1.76
N LEU A 107 0.95 -16.59 2.87
CA LEU A 107 0.64 -15.17 3.05
C LEU A 107 1.55 -14.57 4.12
N LEU A 108 2.15 -13.41 3.83
CA LEU A 108 2.89 -12.64 4.81
C LEU A 108 1.94 -12.09 5.87
N LEU A 109 2.28 -12.25 7.14
CA LEU A 109 1.52 -11.67 8.26
C LEU A 109 1.90 -10.20 8.41
N VAL A 110 0.90 -9.33 8.31
CA VAL A 110 1.04 -7.88 8.36
C VAL A 110 0.13 -7.32 9.44
N PHE A 111 0.61 -6.34 10.20
CA PHE A 111 -0.14 -5.75 11.30
C PHE A 111 -0.14 -4.23 11.22
N THR A 112 -1.28 -3.64 11.51
CA THR A 112 -1.45 -2.17 11.55
C THR A 112 -0.93 -1.56 12.84
N SER A 113 -0.72 -2.37 13.88
CA SER A 113 -0.23 -1.92 15.19
C SER A 113 0.35 -3.08 16.00
N ASN A 114 1.12 -2.74 17.04
CA ASN A 114 1.57 -3.72 18.03
C ASN A 114 0.41 -4.37 18.81
N GLU A 115 -0.72 -3.67 18.96
CA GLU A 115 -1.92 -4.23 19.59
C GLU A 115 -2.50 -5.35 18.73
N ALA A 116 -2.62 -5.13 17.42
CA ALA A 116 -3.08 -6.16 16.48
C ALA A 116 -2.15 -7.39 16.48
N LEU A 117 -0.82 -7.18 16.56
CA LEU A 117 0.13 -8.28 16.68
C LEU A 117 -0.01 -9.02 18.02
N ARG A 118 -0.19 -8.31 19.15
CA ARG A 118 -0.44 -8.94 20.47
C ARG A 118 -1.74 -9.75 20.48
N ALA A 119 -2.79 -9.25 19.83
CA ALA A 119 -4.04 -9.98 19.70
C ALA A 119 -3.85 -11.31 18.92
N TYR A 120 -2.96 -11.32 17.94
CA TYR A 120 -2.61 -12.52 17.17
C TYR A 120 -1.71 -13.48 17.96
N ARG A 121 -0.81 -12.98 18.83
CA ARG A 121 0.13 -13.74 19.65
C ARG A 121 -0.03 -13.44 21.15
N PRO A 122 -1.14 -13.84 21.77
CA PRO A 122 -1.41 -13.47 23.17
C PRO A 122 -0.44 -14.10 24.18
N ASP A 123 0.13 -15.26 23.83
CA ASP A 123 0.94 -16.06 24.77
C ASP A 123 2.44 -15.78 24.68
N THR A 124 2.88 -14.86 23.81
CA THR A 124 4.30 -14.57 23.59
C THR A 124 4.55 -13.08 23.53
N ALA A 125 5.72 -12.62 24.01
CA ALA A 125 6.14 -11.25 23.78
C ALA A 125 6.30 -11.02 22.26
N PRO A 126 5.52 -10.11 21.65
CA PRO A 126 5.59 -9.89 20.22
C PRO A 126 6.91 -9.22 19.85
N MET A 127 7.56 -9.72 18.81
CA MET A 127 8.68 -9.03 18.17
C MET A 127 8.21 -8.61 16.78
N SER A 128 8.31 -7.31 16.50
CA SER A 128 7.89 -6.73 15.23
C SER A 128 9.01 -5.93 14.59
N LEU A 129 8.94 -5.83 13.27
CA LEU A 129 9.75 -4.94 12.47
C LEU A 129 8.83 -3.96 11.74
N ALA A 130 8.98 -2.66 12.02
CA ALA A 130 8.31 -1.62 11.28
C ALA A 130 9.00 -1.42 9.94
N GLN A 131 8.20 -1.37 8.88
CA GLN A 131 8.68 -1.10 7.52
C GLN A 131 7.71 -0.17 6.78
N PRO A 132 8.20 0.61 5.79
CA PRO A 132 7.31 1.31 4.87
C PRO A 132 6.30 0.32 4.27
N ALA A 133 5.03 0.72 4.25
CA ALA A 133 3.94 -0.16 3.82
C ALA A 133 4.14 -0.64 2.36
N SER A 134 4.65 0.24 1.48
CA SER A 134 5.04 -0.11 0.10
C SER A 134 6.11 -1.21 0.05
N GLY A 135 7.11 -1.16 0.95
CA GLY A 135 8.16 -2.17 1.09
C GLY A 135 7.59 -3.53 1.51
N VAL A 136 6.62 -3.55 2.44
CA VAL A 136 5.91 -4.76 2.85
C VAL A 136 5.15 -5.37 1.67
N MET A 137 4.46 -4.55 0.86
CA MET A 137 3.76 -5.03 -0.34
C MET A 137 4.75 -5.59 -1.39
N LYS A 138 5.91 -4.94 -1.57
CA LYS A 138 6.97 -5.44 -2.44
C LYS A 138 7.54 -6.78 -1.95
N GLN A 139 7.77 -6.92 -0.65
CA GLN A 139 8.19 -8.20 -0.06
C GLN A 139 7.15 -9.30 -0.30
N ALA A 140 5.86 -8.99 -0.15
CA ALA A 140 4.79 -9.94 -0.44
C ALA A 140 4.82 -10.42 -1.89
N LEU A 141 5.02 -9.51 -2.85
CA LEU A 141 5.14 -9.86 -4.27
C LEU A 141 6.32 -10.78 -4.59
N ASN A 142 7.44 -10.63 -3.87
CA ASN A 142 8.67 -11.37 -4.15
C ASN A 142 8.69 -12.76 -3.47
N ASP A 143 8.19 -12.87 -2.23
CA ASP A 143 8.47 -14.02 -1.37
C ASP A 143 7.21 -14.81 -0.98
N PHE A 144 6.01 -14.26 -1.23
CA PHE A 144 4.72 -14.82 -0.80
C PHE A 144 3.71 -14.79 -1.94
N GLU A 145 2.51 -15.32 -1.71
CA GLU A 145 1.39 -15.24 -2.64
C GLU A 145 0.38 -14.13 -2.28
N GLY A 146 0.68 -13.34 -1.23
CA GLY A 146 -0.13 -12.21 -0.77
C GLY A 146 0.17 -11.85 0.67
N VAL A 147 -0.71 -11.01 1.23
CA VAL A 147 -0.66 -10.56 2.63
C VAL A 147 -1.95 -10.91 3.37
N ALA A 148 -1.85 -11.14 4.67
CA ALA A 148 -2.98 -11.21 5.59
C ALA A 148 -2.81 -10.08 6.62
N ILE A 149 -3.70 -9.09 6.56
CA ILE A 149 -3.64 -7.89 7.39
C ILE A 149 -4.52 -8.09 8.62
N ASP A 150 -3.94 -7.87 9.81
CA ASP A 150 -4.56 -8.04 11.13
C ASP A 150 -5.36 -9.35 11.27
N PRO A 151 -4.70 -10.52 11.14
CA PRO A 151 -5.36 -11.81 10.99
C PRO A 151 -6.17 -12.28 12.20
N ALA A 152 -6.02 -11.65 13.38
CA ALA A 152 -6.86 -11.91 14.55
C ALA A 152 -8.09 -11.00 14.64
N ASP A 153 -8.15 -9.94 13.81
CA ASP A 153 -9.28 -9.02 13.78
C ASP A 153 -10.45 -9.60 12.96
N PRO A 154 -11.71 -9.41 13.37
CA PRO A 154 -12.88 -9.81 12.57
C PRO A 154 -12.93 -9.15 11.19
N ASN A 155 -12.29 -8.00 11.02
CA ASN A 155 -12.21 -7.26 9.76
C ASN A 155 -10.94 -7.61 8.95
N THR A 156 -10.23 -8.69 9.30
CA THR A 156 -9.03 -9.12 8.57
C THR A 156 -9.24 -9.06 7.05
N CYS A 157 -8.25 -8.55 6.34
CA CYS A 157 -8.25 -8.51 4.89
C CYS A 157 -7.08 -9.35 4.34
N ILE A 158 -7.41 -10.24 3.40
CA ILE A 158 -6.41 -10.98 2.63
C ILE A 158 -6.36 -10.37 1.23
N ILE A 159 -5.15 -9.99 0.79
CA ILE A 159 -4.91 -9.43 -0.53
C ILE A 159 -3.84 -10.29 -1.20
N TYR A 160 -4.15 -10.87 -2.34
CA TYR A 160 -3.20 -11.71 -3.07
C TYR A 160 -2.33 -10.87 -4.01
N ASN A 161 -1.24 -11.46 -4.49
CA ASN A 161 -0.28 -10.78 -5.36
C ASN A 161 -0.91 -10.20 -6.63
N ARG A 162 -1.93 -10.88 -7.18
CA ARG A 162 -2.64 -10.35 -8.34
C ARG A 162 -3.29 -8.99 -8.07
N GLU A 163 -3.97 -8.86 -6.94
CA GLU A 163 -4.61 -7.61 -6.52
C GLU A 163 -3.56 -6.53 -6.20
N ILE A 164 -2.45 -6.92 -5.56
CA ILE A 164 -1.33 -6.01 -5.28
C ILE A 164 -0.73 -5.48 -6.59
N GLN A 165 -0.41 -6.36 -7.55
CA GLN A 165 0.14 -5.99 -8.86
C GLN A 165 -0.81 -5.09 -9.66
N LEU A 166 -2.09 -5.42 -9.69
CA LEU A 166 -3.08 -4.62 -10.41
C LEU A 166 -3.32 -3.26 -9.75
N GLY A 167 -3.37 -3.20 -8.42
CA GLY A 167 -3.73 -1.99 -7.68
C GLY A 167 -2.56 -1.06 -7.38
N LEU A 168 -1.37 -1.60 -7.10
CA LEU A 168 -0.17 -0.81 -6.76
C LEU A 168 0.91 -0.82 -7.84
N SER A 169 0.67 -1.50 -8.98
CA SER A 169 1.66 -1.84 -10.00
C SER A 169 2.70 -2.87 -9.53
N GLU A 170 3.56 -3.34 -10.43
CA GLU A 170 4.65 -4.28 -10.10
C GLU A 170 5.70 -3.66 -9.14
N GLU A 171 5.73 -2.34 -9.05
CA GLU A 171 6.59 -1.59 -8.13
C GLU A 171 5.74 -0.74 -7.18
N PRO A 172 5.29 -1.30 -6.02
CA PRO A 172 4.42 -0.60 -5.06
C PRO A 172 4.97 0.72 -4.53
N SER A 173 6.28 0.92 -4.58
CA SER A 173 6.97 2.14 -4.12
C SER A 173 7.05 3.25 -5.20
N ILE A 174 6.51 3.03 -6.41
CA ILE A 174 6.70 3.96 -7.55
C ILE A 174 6.35 5.42 -7.25
N ASN A 175 5.33 5.66 -6.43
CA ASN A 175 4.89 7.00 -6.03
C ASN A 175 4.97 7.19 -4.50
N GLU A 176 5.84 6.44 -3.81
CA GLU A 176 5.90 6.42 -2.35
C GLU A 176 6.09 7.81 -1.73
N ALA A 177 7.04 8.59 -2.28
CA ALA A 177 7.31 9.94 -1.78
C ALA A 177 6.08 10.86 -1.89
N LEU A 178 5.39 10.83 -3.03
CA LEU A 178 4.17 11.61 -3.26
C LEU A 178 3.03 11.13 -2.35
N LYS A 179 2.83 9.82 -2.22
CA LYS A 179 1.81 9.25 -1.31
C LYS A 179 2.08 9.62 0.14
N THR A 180 3.33 9.55 0.57
CA THR A 180 3.75 9.93 1.92
C THR A 180 3.50 11.43 2.15
N ALA A 181 3.84 12.30 1.20
CA ALA A 181 3.60 13.73 1.31
C ALA A 181 2.11 14.07 1.43
N LEU A 182 1.25 13.40 0.63
CA LEU A 182 -0.20 13.53 0.75
C LEU A 182 -0.71 13.05 2.11
N PHE A 183 -0.21 11.92 2.57
CA PHE A 183 -0.58 11.31 3.86
C PHE A 183 -0.20 12.19 5.05
N GLU A 184 0.98 12.82 5.00
CA GLU A 184 1.48 13.73 6.02
C GLU A 184 0.91 15.16 5.88
N ASN A 185 0.08 15.40 4.85
CA ASN A 185 -0.49 16.72 4.54
C ASN A 185 0.59 17.80 4.42
N ARG A 186 1.65 17.50 3.65
CA ARG A 186 2.76 18.42 3.41
C ARG A 186 2.30 19.64 2.59
N ALA A 187 3.17 20.64 2.49
CA ALA A 187 2.88 21.88 1.77
C ALA A 187 2.57 21.63 0.29
N ASP A 188 1.66 22.41 -0.29
CA ASP A 188 1.18 22.27 -1.68
C ASP A 188 2.32 22.34 -2.70
N ASP A 189 3.34 23.19 -2.45
CA ASP A 189 4.51 23.32 -3.34
C ASP A 189 5.34 22.03 -3.35
N GLU A 190 5.55 21.41 -2.21
CA GLU A 190 6.26 20.11 -2.11
C GLU A 190 5.48 19.00 -2.80
N ILE A 191 4.17 18.94 -2.58
CA ILE A 191 3.30 17.96 -3.27
C ILE A 191 3.34 18.18 -4.78
N ARG A 192 3.35 19.44 -5.25
CA ARG A 192 3.48 19.77 -6.66
C ARG A 192 4.80 19.29 -7.26
N GLU A 193 5.91 19.52 -6.59
CA GLU A 193 7.24 19.08 -7.04
C GLU A 193 7.32 17.55 -7.10
N LEU A 194 6.80 16.85 -6.08
CA LEU A 194 6.74 15.39 -6.05
C LEU A 194 5.83 14.84 -7.14
N ALA A 195 4.67 15.47 -7.40
CA ALA A 195 3.77 15.07 -8.47
C ALA A 195 4.39 15.30 -9.86
N ALA A 196 5.13 16.40 -10.05
CA ALA A 196 5.84 16.68 -11.31
C ALA A 196 6.99 15.70 -11.56
N SER A 197 7.63 15.19 -10.50
CA SER A 197 8.70 14.17 -10.59
C SER A 197 8.17 12.74 -10.53
N ALA A 198 6.87 12.54 -10.32
CA ALA A 198 6.27 11.22 -10.26
C ALA A 198 6.45 10.48 -11.61
N PRO A 199 7.04 9.30 -11.62
CA PRO A 199 7.30 8.59 -12.87
C PRO A 199 6.02 8.18 -13.59
N LEU A 200 4.91 8.03 -12.85
CA LEU A 200 3.64 7.58 -13.39
C LEU A 200 2.49 7.99 -12.47
N LEU A 201 1.53 8.73 -13.04
CA LEU A 201 0.21 8.95 -12.43
C LEU A 201 -0.85 8.16 -13.19
N PHE A 202 -2.08 8.19 -12.69
CA PHE A 202 -3.22 7.51 -13.31
C PHE A 202 -4.40 8.47 -13.45
N ILE A 203 -5.20 8.25 -14.48
CA ILE A 203 -6.53 8.85 -14.62
C ILE A 203 -7.59 7.75 -14.65
N GLY A 204 -8.77 8.04 -14.12
CA GLY A 204 -9.95 7.20 -14.27
C GLY A 204 -10.69 7.57 -15.56
N VAL A 205 -11.04 6.59 -16.37
CA VAL A 205 -11.72 6.80 -17.65
C VAL A 205 -13.04 6.02 -17.66
N VAL A 206 -14.15 6.71 -17.91
CA VAL A 206 -15.42 6.09 -18.29
C VAL A 206 -15.33 5.73 -19.77
N GLU A 207 -15.21 4.43 -20.07
CA GLU A 207 -15.11 3.96 -21.45
C GLU A 207 -16.44 4.14 -22.18
N VAL A 208 -16.40 4.74 -23.36
CA VAL A 208 -17.54 4.81 -24.29
C VAL A 208 -17.39 3.66 -25.29
N ARG A 209 -18.37 2.77 -25.33
CA ARG A 209 -18.35 1.60 -26.23
C ARG A 209 -19.44 1.76 -27.30
N ASN A 210 -19.16 1.27 -28.51
CA ASN A 210 -20.15 1.13 -29.58
C ASN A 210 -21.06 -0.10 -29.35
N GLU A 211 -22.01 -0.32 -30.25
CA GLU A 211 -22.94 -1.46 -30.20
C GLU A 211 -22.23 -2.83 -30.32
N ALA A 212 -21.03 -2.88 -30.91
CA ALA A 212 -20.20 -4.07 -30.98
C ALA A 212 -19.38 -4.31 -29.69
N GLY A 213 -19.45 -3.41 -28.67
CA GLY A 213 -18.70 -3.50 -27.43
C GLY A 213 -17.27 -2.95 -27.52
N GLU A 214 -16.86 -2.40 -28.65
CA GLU A 214 -15.52 -1.83 -28.85
C GLU A 214 -15.43 -0.45 -28.22
N ILE A 215 -14.26 -0.13 -27.60
CA ILE A 215 -14.01 1.18 -27.01
C ILE A 215 -13.79 2.19 -28.14
N VAL A 216 -14.68 3.17 -28.27
CA VAL A 216 -14.63 4.23 -29.29
C VAL A 216 -14.27 5.60 -28.69
N GLY A 217 -14.12 5.69 -27.39
CA GLY A 217 -13.74 6.92 -26.70
C GLY A 217 -13.74 6.76 -25.19
N GLY A 218 -13.48 7.84 -24.48
CA GLY A 218 -13.49 7.90 -23.03
C GLY A 218 -13.93 9.27 -22.54
N LYS A 219 -14.53 9.30 -21.35
CA LYS A 219 -14.85 10.54 -20.62
C LYS A 219 -14.07 10.55 -19.31
N LEU A 220 -13.47 11.68 -19.00
CA LEU A 220 -12.78 11.89 -17.73
C LEU A 220 -13.79 12.42 -16.71
N PRO A 221 -13.94 11.78 -15.55
CA PRO A 221 -14.74 12.33 -14.46
C PRO A 221 -14.07 13.61 -13.93
N THR A 222 -14.89 14.52 -13.43
CA THR A 222 -14.45 15.72 -12.72
C THR A 222 -15.09 15.74 -11.35
N VAL A 223 -14.47 16.42 -10.41
CA VAL A 223 -15.05 16.70 -9.10
C VAL A 223 -15.17 18.20 -8.90
N GLN A 224 -16.14 18.57 -8.07
CA GLN A 224 -16.34 19.96 -7.69
C GLN A 224 -15.72 20.19 -6.30
N THR A 225 -14.92 21.23 -6.17
CA THR A 225 -14.42 21.68 -4.87
C THR A 225 -15.56 22.22 -4.02
N ARG A 226 -15.31 22.46 -2.72
CA ARG A 226 -16.29 23.12 -1.85
C ARG A 226 -16.67 24.54 -2.32
N ALA A 227 -15.78 25.20 -3.08
CA ALA A 227 -16.04 26.51 -3.68
C ALA A 227 -16.87 26.42 -4.96
N GLY A 228 -17.23 25.23 -5.42
CA GLY A 228 -18.00 25.03 -6.64
C GLY A 228 -17.16 24.96 -7.92
N GLU A 229 -15.84 24.95 -7.81
CA GLU A 229 -14.91 24.94 -8.94
C GLU A 229 -14.67 23.48 -9.40
N LEU A 230 -14.53 23.29 -10.71
CA LEU A 230 -14.28 21.98 -11.30
C LEU A 230 -12.79 21.66 -11.35
N CYS A 231 -12.42 20.46 -10.92
CA CYS A 231 -11.09 19.89 -11.04
C CYS A 231 -11.08 18.60 -11.87
N SER A 232 -10.05 18.43 -12.68
CA SER A 232 -9.69 17.13 -13.25
C SER A 232 -9.13 16.24 -12.16
N LEU A 233 -9.15 14.90 -12.37
CA LEU A 233 -8.69 13.93 -11.40
C LEU A 233 -7.39 13.28 -11.84
N ALA A 234 -6.45 13.15 -10.90
CA ALA A 234 -5.30 12.28 -11.04
C ALA A 234 -5.12 11.43 -9.77
N PHE A 235 -4.50 10.28 -9.93
CA PHE A 235 -4.38 9.27 -8.89
C PHE A 235 -2.96 8.75 -8.83
N THR A 236 -2.50 8.38 -7.66
CA THR A 236 -1.14 7.86 -7.46
C THR A 236 -1.02 6.36 -7.73
N SER A 237 -2.14 5.65 -7.90
CA SER A 237 -2.18 4.22 -8.24
C SER A 237 -3.53 3.81 -8.85
N PRO A 238 -3.62 2.66 -9.54
CA PRO A 238 -4.90 2.10 -9.98
C PRO A 238 -5.88 1.83 -8.82
N ALA A 239 -5.38 1.40 -7.65
CA ALA A 239 -6.24 1.17 -6.48
C ALA A 239 -6.95 2.45 -6.01
N GLU A 240 -6.32 3.62 -6.16
CA GLU A 240 -6.95 4.92 -5.88
C GLU A 240 -8.12 5.18 -6.85
N VAL A 241 -7.94 4.86 -8.15
CA VAL A 241 -9.02 4.98 -9.16
C VAL A 241 -10.19 4.08 -8.79
N TRP A 242 -9.93 2.81 -8.46
CA TRP A 242 -10.99 1.83 -8.19
C TRP A 242 -11.64 1.97 -6.82
N ALA A 243 -10.94 2.53 -5.85
CA ALA A 243 -11.53 2.91 -4.57
C ALA A 243 -12.44 4.14 -4.71
N PHE A 244 -12.12 5.06 -5.64
CA PHE A 244 -12.99 6.18 -5.99
C PHE A 244 -14.24 5.72 -6.75
N ASP A 245 -14.04 5.00 -7.85
CA ASP A 245 -15.12 4.38 -8.64
C ASP A 245 -14.63 3.09 -9.32
N PRO A 246 -15.11 1.92 -8.90
CA PRO A 246 -14.67 0.63 -9.41
C PRO A 246 -15.07 0.38 -10.87
N THR A 247 -15.90 1.22 -11.47
CA THR A 247 -16.33 1.11 -12.89
C THR A 247 -15.36 1.80 -13.86
N LEU A 248 -14.43 2.60 -13.35
CA LEU A 248 -13.46 3.32 -14.17
C LEU A 248 -12.33 2.41 -14.64
N SER A 249 -11.87 2.65 -15.86
CA SER A 249 -10.60 2.11 -16.35
C SER A 249 -9.45 3.00 -15.87
N ALA A 250 -8.51 2.44 -15.11
CA ALA A 250 -7.29 3.15 -14.71
C ALA A 250 -6.33 3.21 -15.92
N ARG A 251 -5.90 4.41 -16.29
CA ARG A 251 -4.98 4.66 -17.40
C ARG A 251 -3.75 5.42 -16.92
N PRO A 252 -2.54 4.99 -17.28
CA PRO A 252 -1.32 5.69 -16.95
C PRO A 252 -1.24 7.04 -17.68
N THR A 253 -0.64 8.04 -17.02
CA THR A 253 -0.49 9.40 -17.55
C THR A 253 0.66 10.14 -16.85
N GLY A 254 1.12 11.24 -17.42
CA GLY A 254 1.99 12.23 -16.78
C GLY A 254 1.19 13.39 -16.16
N LEU A 255 1.79 14.10 -15.21
CA LEU A 255 1.15 15.27 -14.62
C LEU A 255 0.89 16.37 -15.66
N ASP A 256 1.85 16.62 -16.56
CA ASP A 256 1.73 17.66 -17.58
C ASP A 256 0.53 17.42 -18.50
N ASP A 257 0.30 16.16 -18.93
CA ASP A 257 -0.85 15.81 -19.77
C ASP A 257 -2.18 16.08 -19.04
N VAL A 258 -2.24 15.77 -17.73
CA VAL A 258 -3.45 16.03 -16.93
C VAL A 258 -3.68 17.52 -16.74
N ILE A 259 -2.62 18.30 -16.50
CA ILE A 259 -2.70 19.78 -16.39
C ILE A 259 -3.15 20.41 -17.71
N GLU A 260 -2.57 20.00 -18.84
CA GLU A 260 -2.96 20.49 -20.16
C GLU A 260 -4.43 20.14 -20.46
N GLY A 261 -4.82 18.90 -20.17
CA GLY A 261 -6.22 18.48 -20.27
C GLY A 261 -7.16 19.31 -19.40
N ALA A 262 -6.79 19.58 -18.14
CA ALA A 262 -7.57 20.41 -17.22
C ALA A 262 -7.76 21.84 -17.78
N LYS A 263 -6.69 22.48 -18.27
CA LYS A 263 -6.73 23.81 -18.91
C LYS A 263 -7.63 23.83 -20.14
N SER A 264 -7.54 22.79 -20.98
CA SER A 264 -8.31 22.72 -22.25
C SER A 264 -9.83 22.71 -22.03
N VAL A 265 -10.30 22.21 -20.88
CA VAL A 265 -11.73 22.17 -20.52
C VAL A 265 -12.14 23.24 -19.51
N GLY A 266 -11.23 24.14 -19.12
CA GLY A 266 -11.49 25.25 -18.21
C GLY A 266 -11.61 24.85 -16.74
N ASN A 267 -11.04 23.70 -16.33
CA ASN A 267 -10.94 23.32 -14.94
C ASN A 267 -9.88 24.16 -14.21
N VAL A 268 -10.12 24.46 -12.93
CA VAL A 268 -9.22 25.30 -12.12
C VAL A 268 -7.98 24.58 -11.61
N GLY A 269 -7.97 23.24 -11.69
CA GLY A 269 -6.87 22.44 -11.17
C GLY A 269 -7.03 20.95 -11.39
N VAL A 270 -6.06 20.24 -10.85
CA VAL A 270 -6.02 18.77 -10.78
C VAL A 270 -6.11 18.37 -9.31
N MET A 271 -7.12 17.57 -8.95
CA MET A 271 -7.23 16.97 -7.62
C MET A 271 -6.57 15.60 -7.64
N LEU A 272 -5.55 15.44 -6.79
CA LEU A 272 -4.88 14.17 -6.54
C LEU A 272 -5.65 13.38 -5.48
N ASN A 273 -5.92 12.08 -5.72
CA ASN A 273 -6.54 11.14 -4.79
C ASN A 273 -7.81 11.68 -4.09
N PRO A 274 -8.91 11.94 -4.81
CA PRO A 274 -10.08 12.69 -4.32
C PRO A 274 -10.78 12.12 -3.09
N ILE A 275 -10.59 10.84 -2.79
CA ILE A 275 -11.15 10.20 -1.57
C ILE A 275 -10.19 10.26 -0.37
N GLY A 276 -9.04 10.94 -0.52
CA GLY A 276 -8.07 11.30 0.52
C GLY A 276 -7.12 10.19 1.00
N PRO A 277 -5.95 10.57 1.46
CA PRO A 277 -5.45 11.95 1.52
C PRO A 277 -5.31 12.61 0.14
N TRP A 278 -5.76 13.85 0.01
CA TRP A 278 -5.86 14.54 -1.29
C TRP A 278 -5.16 15.90 -1.28
N ALA A 279 -4.81 16.39 -2.47
CA ALA A 279 -4.37 17.76 -2.70
C ALA A 279 -4.96 18.33 -4.01
N VAL A 280 -5.03 19.64 -4.13
CA VAL A 280 -5.41 20.34 -5.38
C VAL A 280 -4.21 21.09 -5.92
N LEU A 281 -3.81 20.74 -7.14
CA LEU A 281 -2.79 21.45 -7.90
C LEU A 281 -3.47 22.45 -8.84
N HIS A 282 -3.49 23.73 -8.48
CA HIS A 282 -4.05 24.79 -9.32
C HIS A 282 -3.26 24.94 -10.62
N VAL A 283 -3.94 25.21 -11.76
CA VAL A 283 -3.37 25.29 -13.11
C VAL A 283 -3.41 26.68 -13.70
#